data_04fdd11067c5b5e76aadbd9dcaeebc42
#
_entry.id   04fdd11067c5b5e76aadbd9dcaeebc42
#
_cell.length_a   1.000
_cell.length_b   1.000
_cell.length_c   1.000
_cell.angle_alpha   90.00
_cell.angle_beta   90.00
_cell.angle_gamma   90.00
#
_symmetry.space_group_name_H-M   'P 1'
#
loop_
_entity.id
_entity.type
_entity.pdbx_description
1 polymer ?
#
loop_
_entity_poly.entity_id
_entity_poly.type
_entity_poly.pdbx_seq_one_letter_code
_entity_poly.pdbx_strand_id
1 'polypeptide(L)'
;VTWANQAKMCRELATIRRDAPIAFSLKACAMPDFRHGIPALEKLKLNSIIRRLQAPDDAPAPDTAAEETPLTLLPFADAAPISSGADLTAWLTALPDSARPIAVALDDTVLTCAAQDLSCCQAALGGDLLTPGADPEDLLRALAPDLAAHPAVIHDGKTLWHRLNRAKLPMPEGYAWDVQLGAYLLDPQRKSYSLDALCGDLPTDARGMLSLCRWQQANIERMGMSHLMRDVEMPLSGVLYRMEDIGFTVDTAFLRQLGE
;
A
#
# COMPACT_ATOMS: atom_id res chain seq x y z
N VAL A 1 41.70 20.05 -13.03
CA VAL A 1 41.94 19.58 -14.43
C VAL A 1 41.19 18.28 -14.71
N THR A 2 41.10 17.34 -13.75
CA THR A 2 40.49 16.00 -13.92
C THR A 2 38.98 16.07 -14.20
N TRP A 3 38.27 16.92 -13.52
CA TRP A 3 36.80 17.08 -13.67
C TRP A 3 36.38 17.67 -15.02
N ALA A 4 37.19 18.55 -15.62
CA ALA A 4 36.88 19.13 -16.92
C ALA A 4 36.94 18.09 -18.04
N ASN A 5 37.87 17.14 -17.97
CA ASN A 5 37.97 16.05 -18.95
C ASN A 5 36.83 15.06 -18.77
N GLN A 6 36.45 14.77 -17.52
CA GLN A 6 35.30 13.89 -17.23
C GLN A 6 33.98 14.52 -17.71
N ALA A 7 33.78 15.83 -17.51
CA ALA A 7 32.60 16.53 -18.01
C ALA A 7 32.52 16.51 -19.55
N LYS A 8 33.66 16.66 -20.25
CA LYS A 8 33.72 16.53 -21.73
C LYS A 8 33.31 15.11 -22.17
N MET A 9 33.88 14.09 -21.53
CA MET A 9 33.53 12.69 -21.82
C MET A 9 32.05 12.40 -21.57
N CYS A 10 31.49 12.85 -20.43
CA CYS A 10 30.07 12.69 -20.15
C CYS A 10 29.18 13.38 -21.18
N ARG A 11 29.57 14.59 -21.64
CA ARG A 11 28.85 15.28 -22.72
C ARG A 11 28.90 14.50 -24.04
N GLU A 12 30.06 13.94 -24.39
CA GLU A 12 30.22 13.14 -25.60
C GLU A 12 29.37 11.86 -25.55
N LEU A 13 29.38 11.16 -24.41
CA LEU A 13 28.57 9.96 -24.19
C LEU A 13 27.06 10.25 -24.18
N ALA A 14 26.65 11.39 -23.64
CA ALA A 14 25.24 11.80 -23.59
C ALA A 14 24.72 12.39 -24.91
N THR A 15 25.64 12.75 -25.85
CA THR A 15 25.23 13.34 -27.13
C THR A 15 24.77 12.26 -28.10
N ILE A 16 23.51 12.37 -28.56
CA ILE A 16 22.93 11.45 -29.52
C ILE A 16 23.68 11.58 -30.85
N ARG A 17 24.31 10.50 -31.28
CA ARG A 17 24.95 10.43 -32.62
C ARG A 17 23.91 10.19 -33.70
N ARG A 18 23.88 11.08 -34.67
CA ARG A 18 22.96 11.00 -35.84
C ARG A 18 23.65 10.41 -37.10
N ASP A 19 24.95 10.16 -37.02
CA ASP A 19 25.84 9.69 -38.07
C ASP A 19 26.35 8.27 -37.80
N ALA A 20 25.70 7.52 -36.91
CA ALA A 20 26.07 6.14 -36.64
C ALA A 20 25.95 5.33 -37.98
N PRO A 21 26.94 4.49 -38.30
CA PRO A 21 26.93 3.70 -39.52
C PRO A 21 25.95 2.52 -39.43
N ILE A 22 24.65 2.83 -39.37
CA ILE A 22 23.58 1.85 -39.29
C ILE A 22 22.90 1.74 -40.64
N ALA A 23 22.98 0.58 -41.25
CA ALA A 23 22.20 0.26 -42.45
C ALA A 23 20.73 0.02 -41.94
N PHE A 24 19.89 1.03 -42.09
CA PHE A 24 18.48 0.98 -41.68
C PHE A 24 17.55 0.87 -42.91
N SER A 25 16.64 -0.08 -42.85
CA SER A 25 15.54 -0.18 -43.80
C SER A 25 14.24 -0.50 -43.05
N LEU A 26 13.21 0.31 -43.26
CA LEU A 26 11.87 0.06 -42.69
C LEU A 26 11.32 -1.32 -43.04
N LYS A 27 11.66 -1.83 -44.25
CA LYS A 27 11.26 -3.19 -44.66
C LYS A 27 11.94 -4.29 -43.85
N ALA A 28 13.16 -4.03 -43.35
CA ALA A 28 13.89 -4.96 -42.51
C ALA A 28 13.37 -4.93 -41.05
N CYS A 29 12.56 -3.94 -40.66
CA CYS A 29 11.93 -3.79 -39.36
C CYS A 29 10.55 -4.45 -39.29
N ALA A 30 10.17 -5.30 -40.26
CA ALA A 30 8.96 -6.10 -40.15
C ALA A 30 9.02 -6.94 -38.85
N MET A 31 7.97 -6.89 -38.08
CA MET A 31 7.88 -7.69 -36.85
C MET A 31 7.96 -9.17 -37.20
N PRO A 32 8.90 -9.92 -36.62
CA PRO A 32 8.95 -11.37 -36.85
C PRO A 32 7.73 -12.03 -36.18
N ASP A 33 7.33 -13.18 -36.72
CA ASP A 33 6.32 -14.01 -36.05
C ASP A 33 6.95 -14.63 -34.80
N PHE A 34 6.65 -14.05 -33.63
CA PHE A 34 7.16 -14.50 -32.33
C PHE A 34 6.63 -15.88 -31.92
N ARG A 35 5.61 -16.44 -32.61
CA ARG A 35 5.07 -17.78 -32.31
C ARG A 35 6.12 -18.88 -32.48
N HIS A 36 7.12 -18.66 -33.28
CA HIS A 36 8.28 -19.58 -33.41
C HIS A 36 9.09 -19.69 -32.11
N GLY A 37 8.97 -18.71 -31.18
CA GLY A 37 9.62 -18.72 -29.87
C GLY A 37 8.87 -19.52 -28.79
N ILE A 38 7.64 -19.99 -29.06
CA ILE A 38 6.81 -20.68 -28.04
C ILE A 38 7.53 -21.85 -27.39
N PRO A 39 8.25 -22.76 -28.11
CA PRO A 39 8.95 -23.87 -27.45
C PRO A 39 10.05 -23.42 -26.47
N ALA A 40 10.66 -22.26 -26.69
CA ALA A 40 11.63 -21.68 -25.76
C ALA A 40 10.92 -21.07 -24.53
N LEU A 41 9.79 -20.40 -24.74
CA LEU A 41 8.98 -19.82 -23.67
C LEU A 41 8.36 -20.88 -22.76
N GLU A 42 7.99 -22.06 -23.30
CA GLU A 42 7.51 -23.20 -22.52
C GLU A 42 8.58 -23.73 -21.57
N LYS A 43 9.83 -23.85 -22.04
CA LYS A 43 10.95 -24.25 -21.18
C LYS A 43 11.19 -23.28 -20.03
N LEU A 44 10.92 -21.99 -20.26
CA LEU A 44 11.03 -20.92 -19.27
C LEU A 44 9.75 -20.74 -18.44
N LYS A 45 8.71 -21.56 -18.68
CA LYS A 45 7.39 -21.49 -17.99
C LYS A 45 6.71 -20.12 -18.10
N LEU A 46 6.94 -19.39 -19.18
CA LEU A 46 6.37 -18.05 -19.43
C LEU A 46 4.97 -18.13 -20.06
N ASN A 47 4.05 -18.81 -19.37
CA ASN A 47 2.71 -19.17 -19.87
C ASN A 47 1.83 -17.96 -20.22
N SER A 48 2.02 -16.82 -19.56
CA SER A 48 1.29 -15.58 -19.88
C SER A 48 1.65 -15.01 -21.23
N ILE A 49 2.95 -15.08 -21.60
CA ILE A 49 3.44 -14.63 -22.91
C ILE A 49 2.95 -15.60 -24.00
N ILE A 50 3.01 -16.91 -23.74
CA ILE A 50 2.55 -17.94 -24.69
C ILE A 50 1.07 -17.72 -25.03
N ARG A 51 0.20 -17.51 -24.02
CA ARG A 51 -1.22 -17.23 -24.26
C ARG A 51 -1.45 -15.99 -25.12
N ARG A 52 -0.65 -14.94 -24.92
CA ARG A 52 -0.74 -13.71 -25.73
C ARG A 52 -0.31 -13.93 -27.18
N LEU A 53 0.72 -14.76 -27.43
CA LEU A 53 1.20 -15.10 -28.76
C LEU A 53 0.28 -16.07 -29.51
N GLN A 54 -0.50 -16.87 -28.79
CA GLN A 54 -1.46 -17.82 -29.35
C GLN A 54 -2.84 -17.19 -29.59
N ALA A 55 -3.11 -16.01 -29.03
CA ALA A 55 -4.35 -15.29 -29.32
C ALA A 55 -4.42 -14.92 -30.80
N PRO A 56 -5.61 -14.95 -31.43
CA PRO A 56 -5.79 -14.47 -32.80
C PRO A 56 -5.34 -13.02 -32.95
N ASP A 57 -4.77 -12.65 -34.09
CA ASP A 57 -4.28 -11.29 -34.34
C ASP A 57 -5.38 -10.21 -34.25
N ASP A 58 -6.66 -10.59 -34.40
CA ASP A 58 -7.86 -9.75 -34.17
C ASP A 58 -8.47 -9.91 -32.78
N ALA A 59 -7.91 -10.76 -31.91
CA ALA A 59 -8.33 -10.74 -30.52
C ALA A 59 -7.92 -9.38 -29.93
N PRO A 60 -8.85 -8.61 -29.36
CA PRO A 60 -8.48 -7.43 -28.62
C PRO A 60 -7.37 -7.89 -27.66
N ALA A 61 -6.25 -7.14 -27.62
CA ALA A 61 -5.22 -7.38 -26.61
C ALA A 61 -5.97 -7.68 -25.32
N PRO A 62 -5.61 -8.77 -24.58
CA PRO A 62 -6.33 -9.03 -23.34
C PRO A 62 -6.30 -7.71 -22.60
N ASP A 63 -7.48 -7.11 -22.54
CA ASP A 63 -7.67 -5.80 -21.97
C ASP A 63 -7.10 -5.89 -20.56
N THR A 64 -5.87 -5.42 -20.40
CA THR A 64 -5.39 -5.03 -19.08
C THR A 64 -6.21 -3.84 -18.57
N ALA A 65 -7.05 -3.27 -19.42
CA ALA A 65 -8.22 -2.46 -19.18
C ALA A 65 -9.51 -3.31 -19.22
N ALA A 66 -9.57 -4.46 -18.56
CA ALA A 66 -10.84 -4.87 -17.99
C ALA A 66 -11.28 -3.68 -17.15
N GLU A 67 -12.46 -3.10 -17.45
CA GLU A 67 -13.00 -1.90 -16.83
C GLU A 67 -12.60 -1.86 -15.35
N GLU A 68 -11.64 -0.99 -15.03
CA GLU A 68 -11.28 -0.74 -13.65
C GLU A 68 -12.55 -0.26 -12.99
N THR A 69 -13.07 -1.06 -12.08
CA THR A 69 -14.19 -0.62 -11.27
C THR A 69 -13.74 0.73 -10.66
N PRO A 70 -14.42 1.84 -10.94
CA PRO A 70 -13.95 3.12 -10.45
C PRO A 70 -13.89 3.10 -8.93
N LEU A 71 -12.81 3.62 -8.38
CA LEU A 71 -12.72 3.80 -6.93
C LEU A 71 -13.75 4.82 -6.49
N THR A 72 -14.76 4.38 -5.76
CA THR A 72 -15.87 5.23 -5.29
C THR A 72 -16.01 5.15 -3.79
N LEU A 73 -16.40 6.26 -3.16
CA LEU A 73 -16.71 6.30 -1.74
C LEU A 73 -17.96 5.45 -1.46
N LEU A 74 -17.87 4.59 -0.46
CA LEU A 74 -19.03 3.88 0.06
C LEU A 74 -19.97 4.87 0.77
N PRO A 75 -21.31 4.62 0.80
CA PRO A 75 -22.30 5.54 1.36
C PRO A 75 -22.34 5.44 2.90
N PHE A 76 -21.29 5.92 3.56
CA PHE A 76 -21.21 5.95 5.02
C PHE A 76 -22.26 6.86 5.65
N ALA A 77 -22.70 6.50 6.85
CA ALA A 77 -23.45 7.39 7.73
C ALA A 77 -22.58 8.57 8.21
N ASP A 78 -23.19 9.57 8.80
CA ASP A 78 -22.47 10.64 9.48
C ASP A 78 -21.61 10.07 10.61
N ALA A 79 -20.39 10.59 10.76
CA ALA A 79 -19.46 10.10 11.76
C ALA A 79 -19.94 10.42 13.18
N ALA A 80 -20.09 9.41 14.02
CA ALA A 80 -20.37 9.59 15.44
C ALA A 80 -19.18 10.30 16.12
N PRO A 81 -19.40 11.42 16.80
CA PRO A 81 -18.34 12.11 17.52
C PRO A 81 -17.88 11.29 18.73
N ILE A 82 -16.58 11.14 18.89
CA ILE A 82 -15.91 10.46 20.02
C ILE A 82 -15.07 11.50 20.75
N SER A 83 -15.22 11.59 22.06
CA SER A 83 -14.50 12.54 22.90
C SER A 83 -13.58 11.85 23.93
N SER A 84 -13.71 10.54 24.12
CA SER A 84 -12.94 9.76 25.07
C SER A 84 -12.76 8.31 24.65
N GLY A 85 -11.82 7.59 25.28
CA GLY A 85 -11.69 6.15 25.13
C GLY A 85 -12.92 5.37 25.55
N ALA A 86 -13.69 5.87 26.50
CA ALA A 86 -14.96 5.26 26.90
C ALA A 86 -16.02 5.32 25.79
N ASP A 87 -16.13 6.47 25.10
CA ASP A 87 -17.03 6.62 23.95
C ASP A 87 -16.61 5.67 22.82
N LEU A 88 -15.30 5.58 22.53
CA LEU A 88 -14.77 4.67 21.53
C LEU A 88 -15.07 3.20 21.87
N THR A 89 -14.84 2.82 23.13
CA THR A 89 -15.16 1.46 23.63
C THR A 89 -16.65 1.16 23.48
N ALA A 90 -17.52 2.11 23.81
CA ALA A 90 -18.97 1.95 23.64
C ALA A 90 -19.35 1.75 22.18
N TRP A 91 -18.78 2.55 21.26
CA TRP A 91 -19.01 2.40 19.83
C TRP A 91 -18.53 1.03 19.32
N LEU A 92 -17.29 0.60 19.65
CA LEU A 92 -16.73 -0.69 19.28
C LEU A 92 -17.57 -1.87 19.79
N THR A 93 -18.07 -1.78 21.02
CA THR A 93 -18.88 -2.84 21.65
C THR A 93 -20.28 -2.94 21.02
N ALA A 94 -20.81 -1.85 20.51
CA ALA A 94 -22.10 -1.83 19.82
C ALA A 94 -22.06 -2.43 18.42
N LEU A 95 -20.87 -2.60 17.82
CA LEU A 95 -20.72 -3.16 16.49
C LEU A 95 -21.01 -4.66 16.49
N PRO A 96 -21.87 -5.15 15.57
CA PRO A 96 -22.04 -6.59 15.37
C PRO A 96 -20.80 -7.19 14.69
N ASP A 97 -20.57 -8.49 14.88
CA ASP A 97 -19.44 -9.18 14.24
C ASP A 97 -19.44 -9.05 12.71
N SER A 98 -20.62 -8.95 12.09
CA SER A 98 -20.78 -8.74 10.64
C SER A 98 -20.28 -7.37 10.16
N ALA A 99 -20.11 -6.40 11.06
CA ALA A 99 -19.55 -5.09 10.74
C ALA A 99 -18.00 -5.07 10.73
N ARG A 100 -17.37 -6.19 11.06
CA ARG A 100 -15.92 -6.34 11.06
C ARG A 100 -15.40 -6.97 9.74
N PRO A 101 -14.14 -6.73 9.36
CA PRO A 101 -13.15 -5.87 10.05
C PRO A 101 -13.45 -4.37 9.90
N ILE A 102 -13.11 -3.59 10.92
CA ILE A 102 -13.16 -2.12 10.84
C ILE A 102 -11.91 -1.59 10.14
N ALA A 103 -12.04 -0.42 9.50
CA ALA A 103 -10.90 0.38 9.07
C ALA A 103 -10.54 1.38 10.18
N VAL A 104 -9.25 1.58 10.42
CA VAL A 104 -8.72 2.50 11.44
C VAL A 104 -7.68 3.41 10.83
N ALA A 105 -7.94 4.70 10.78
CA ALA A 105 -6.98 5.73 10.39
C ALA A 105 -6.70 6.63 11.60
N LEU A 106 -5.43 6.73 11.95
CA LEU A 106 -4.93 7.50 13.08
C LEU A 106 -3.72 8.33 12.63
N ASP A 107 -3.88 9.63 12.64
CA ASP A 107 -2.79 10.59 12.47
C ASP A 107 -2.56 11.41 13.77
N ASP A 108 -1.89 12.53 13.67
CA ASP A 108 -1.60 13.38 14.83
C ASP A 108 -2.75 14.34 15.19
N THR A 109 -3.79 14.40 14.39
CA THR A 109 -4.91 15.35 14.52
C THR A 109 -6.26 14.67 14.70
N VAL A 110 -6.42 13.46 14.18
CA VAL A 110 -7.71 12.78 14.19
C VAL A 110 -7.54 11.24 14.24
N LEU A 111 -8.43 10.59 14.99
CA LEU A 111 -8.71 9.16 14.85
C LEU A 111 -10.06 9.00 14.16
N THR A 112 -10.10 8.17 13.12
CA THR A 112 -11.36 7.75 12.50
C THR A 112 -11.45 6.24 12.46
N CYS A 113 -12.66 5.71 12.65
CA CYS A 113 -12.97 4.30 12.42
C CYS A 113 -14.18 4.19 11.50
N ALA A 114 -14.16 3.18 10.63
CA ALA A 114 -15.26 2.87 9.71
C ALA A 114 -15.51 1.37 9.68
N ALA A 115 -16.77 0.96 9.77
CA ALA A 115 -17.17 -0.43 9.85
C ALA A 115 -17.82 -0.91 8.54
N GLN A 116 -17.93 -2.24 8.36
CA GLN A 116 -18.48 -2.85 7.14
C GLN A 116 -19.98 -2.57 6.94
N ASP A 117 -20.70 -2.26 8.02
CA ASP A 117 -22.10 -1.84 8.00
C ASP A 117 -22.29 -0.35 7.64
N LEU A 118 -21.19 0.31 7.25
CA LEU A 118 -21.11 1.72 6.86
C LEU A 118 -21.30 2.70 8.03
N SER A 119 -21.33 2.25 9.26
CA SER A 119 -21.19 3.11 10.43
C SER A 119 -19.74 3.61 10.56
N CYS A 120 -19.57 4.81 11.09
CA CYS A 120 -18.25 5.37 11.33
C CYS A 120 -18.25 6.28 12.55
N CYS A 121 -17.05 6.48 13.12
CA CYS A 121 -16.85 7.42 14.20
C CYS A 121 -15.57 8.23 14.01
N GLN A 122 -15.49 9.37 14.69
CA GLN A 122 -14.36 10.29 14.59
C GLN A 122 -14.07 10.95 15.93
N ALA A 123 -12.80 11.02 16.30
CA ALA A 123 -12.29 11.77 17.45
C ALA A 123 -11.25 12.78 16.97
N ALA A 124 -11.45 14.07 17.25
CA ALA A 124 -10.41 15.07 17.08
C ALA A 124 -9.36 14.90 18.21
N LEU A 125 -8.08 14.91 17.86
CA LEU A 125 -6.96 14.75 18.79
C LEU A 125 -6.34 16.10 19.12
N GLY A 126 -5.77 16.23 20.30
CA GLY A 126 -5.23 17.50 20.76
C GLY A 126 -6.35 18.50 21.01
N GLY A 127 -6.10 19.74 20.72
CA GLY A 127 -7.05 20.83 20.96
C GLY A 127 -6.40 21.99 21.71
N ASP A 128 -7.17 23.03 21.93
CA ASP A 128 -6.75 24.16 22.72
C ASP A 128 -7.53 24.23 24.05
N LEU A 129 -7.29 25.27 24.85
CA LEU A 129 -7.97 25.47 26.12
C LEU A 129 -9.49 25.69 26.00
N LEU A 130 -9.98 26.03 24.81
CA LEU A 130 -11.40 26.30 24.54
C LEU A 130 -12.13 25.10 23.92
N THR A 131 -11.40 24.28 23.15
CA THR A 131 -11.89 23.08 22.47
C THR A 131 -10.92 21.92 22.71
N PRO A 132 -10.98 21.28 23.90
CA PRO A 132 -10.13 20.14 24.18
C PRO A 132 -10.49 18.97 23.26
N GLY A 133 -9.48 18.42 22.58
CA GLY A 133 -9.60 17.17 21.84
C GLY A 133 -9.48 15.95 22.76
N ALA A 134 -9.73 14.78 22.19
CA ALA A 134 -9.54 13.51 22.90
C ALA A 134 -8.04 13.24 23.11
N ASP A 135 -7.72 12.56 24.22
CA ASP A 135 -6.36 12.10 24.51
C ASP A 135 -5.98 10.93 23.58
N PRO A 136 -4.95 11.07 22.75
CA PRO A 136 -4.51 10.01 21.84
C PRO A 136 -4.14 8.70 22.55
N GLU A 137 -3.55 8.78 23.76
CA GLU A 137 -3.18 7.57 24.52
C GLU A 137 -4.42 6.86 25.07
N ASP A 138 -5.43 7.59 25.52
CA ASP A 138 -6.68 7.04 25.99
C ASP A 138 -7.44 6.33 24.88
N LEU A 139 -7.51 6.94 23.69
CA LEU A 139 -8.12 6.34 22.51
C LEU A 139 -7.36 5.08 22.04
N LEU A 140 -6.02 5.14 22.01
CA LEU A 140 -5.22 3.99 21.62
C LEU A 140 -5.37 2.83 22.61
N ARG A 141 -5.47 3.13 23.92
CA ARG A 141 -5.73 2.14 24.96
C ARG A 141 -7.12 1.50 24.86
N ALA A 142 -8.11 2.28 24.44
CA ALA A 142 -9.46 1.78 24.19
C ALA A 142 -9.53 0.90 22.93
N LEU A 143 -8.77 1.26 21.88
CA LEU A 143 -8.75 0.57 20.59
C LEU A 143 -7.97 -0.76 20.62
N ALA A 144 -6.86 -0.81 21.37
CA ALA A 144 -5.91 -1.92 21.31
C ALA A 144 -6.52 -3.31 21.63
N PRO A 145 -7.42 -3.49 22.62
CA PRO A 145 -8.07 -4.78 22.88
C PRO A 145 -8.92 -5.25 21.69
N ASP A 146 -9.60 -4.33 21.02
CA ASP A 146 -10.40 -4.65 19.83
C ASP A 146 -9.52 -5.07 18.66
N LEU A 147 -8.42 -4.36 18.41
CA LEU A 147 -7.44 -4.72 17.38
C LEU A 147 -6.76 -6.07 17.64
N ALA A 148 -6.54 -6.43 18.88
CA ALA A 148 -5.98 -7.72 19.27
C ALA A 148 -6.97 -8.88 19.03
N ALA A 149 -8.26 -8.63 19.21
CA ALA A 149 -9.33 -9.61 19.00
C ALA A 149 -9.78 -9.70 17.54
N HIS A 150 -9.79 -8.59 16.84
CA HIS A 150 -10.32 -8.46 15.48
C HIS A 150 -9.32 -7.74 14.56
N PRO A 151 -8.70 -8.44 13.60
CA PRO A 151 -7.83 -7.80 12.63
C PRO A 151 -8.53 -6.64 11.91
N ALA A 152 -7.85 -5.50 11.79
CA ALA A 152 -8.40 -4.29 11.17
C ALA A 152 -7.89 -4.06 9.74
N VAL A 153 -8.57 -3.21 8.99
CA VAL A 153 -8.05 -2.59 7.76
C VAL A 153 -7.25 -1.36 8.17
N ILE A 154 -6.03 -1.26 7.70
CA ILE A 154 -5.08 -0.22 8.13
C ILE A 154 -4.28 0.32 6.95
N HIS A 155 -3.55 1.39 7.18
CA HIS A 155 -2.50 1.91 6.32
C HIS A 155 -1.19 1.90 7.11
N ASP A 156 -0.13 1.28 6.58
CA ASP A 156 1.17 1.12 7.24
C ASP A 156 1.08 0.45 8.62
N GLY A 157 0.74 -0.84 8.60
CA GLY A 157 0.54 -1.64 9.82
C GLY A 157 1.72 -1.67 10.77
N LYS A 158 2.94 -1.59 10.28
CA LYS A 158 4.14 -1.57 11.12
C LYS A 158 4.19 -0.34 12.00
N THR A 159 3.83 0.83 11.47
CA THR A 159 3.76 2.08 12.25
C THR A 159 2.74 1.96 13.38
N LEU A 160 1.57 1.36 13.14
CA LEU A 160 0.59 1.08 14.19
C LEU A 160 1.15 0.13 15.26
N TRP A 161 1.80 -0.96 14.87
CA TRP A 161 2.43 -1.90 15.81
C TRP A 161 3.50 -1.22 16.66
N HIS A 162 4.36 -0.39 16.08
CA HIS A 162 5.34 0.38 16.86
C HIS A 162 4.69 1.34 17.85
N ARG A 163 3.57 1.97 17.50
CA ARG A 163 2.80 2.83 18.44
C ARG A 163 2.23 2.01 19.62
N LEU A 164 1.60 0.87 19.33
CA LEU A 164 1.06 -0.04 20.36
C LEU A 164 2.17 -0.57 21.29
N ASN A 165 3.28 -1.02 20.73
CA ASN A 165 4.42 -1.55 21.49
C ASN A 165 5.03 -0.49 22.41
N ARG A 166 5.25 0.73 21.94
CA ARG A 166 5.75 1.85 22.76
C ARG A 166 4.82 2.16 23.94
N ALA A 167 3.52 2.07 23.71
CA ALA A 167 2.50 2.27 24.73
C ALA A 167 2.29 1.03 25.63
N LYS A 168 2.99 -0.09 25.38
CA LYS A 168 2.86 -1.37 26.07
C LYS A 168 1.43 -1.91 26.07
N LEU A 169 0.75 -1.75 24.96
CA LEU A 169 -0.63 -2.18 24.74
C LEU A 169 -0.67 -3.56 24.06
N PRO A 170 -1.82 -4.27 24.12
CA PRO A 170 -2.03 -5.50 23.39
C PRO A 170 -1.72 -5.34 21.91
N MET A 171 -1.03 -6.32 21.34
CA MET A 171 -0.62 -6.33 19.94
C MET A 171 -1.50 -7.27 19.12
N PRO A 172 -2.03 -6.85 17.97
CA PRO A 172 -2.69 -7.78 17.07
C PRO A 172 -1.68 -8.75 16.44
N GLU A 173 -2.08 -9.99 16.21
CA GLU A 173 -1.25 -10.99 15.52
C GLU A 173 -1.06 -10.65 14.03
N GLY A 174 -2.00 -9.88 13.46
CA GLY A 174 -1.99 -9.43 12.08
C GLY A 174 -3.04 -8.34 11.85
N TYR A 175 -3.30 -8.05 10.59
CA TYR A 175 -4.37 -7.15 10.16
C TYR A 175 -5.19 -7.79 9.05
N ALA A 176 -6.43 -7.34 8.85
CA ALA A 176 -7.32 -7.86 7.82
C ALA A 176 -6.84 -7.42 6.43
N TRP A 177 -6.33 -6.20 6.31
CA TRP A 177 -5.79 -5.64 5.09
C TRP A 177 -4.92 -4.42 5.38
N ASP A 178 -3.80 -4.30 4.66
CA ASP A 178 -3.00 -3.08 4.62
C ASP A 178 -3.13 -2.45 3.23
N VAL A 179 -3.75 -1.26 3.18
CA VAL A 179 -3.99 -0.59 1.90
C VAL A 179 -2.71 -0.06 1.25
N GLN A 180 -1.64 0.14 2.01
CA GLN A 180 -0.32 0.50 1.46
C GLN A 180 0.27 -0.68 0.70
N LEU A 181 0.26 -1.89 1.27
CA LEU A 181 0.72 -3.10 0.60
C LEU A 181 -0.13 -3.45 -0.61
N GLY A 182 -1.47 -3.32 -0.49
CA GLY A 182 -2.38 -3.52 -1.62
C GLY A 182 -2.07 -2.58 -2.78
N ALA A 183 -1.79 -1.31 -2.50
CA ALA A 183 -1.41 -0.34 -3.51
C ALA A 183 -0.05 -0.65 -4.15
N TYR A 184 0.93 -1.11 -3.36
CA TYR A 184 2.23 -1.52 -3.87
C TYR A 184 2.12 -2.71 -4.84
N LEU A 185 1.28 -3.70 -4.55
CA LEU A 185 1.06 -4.83 -5.45
C LEU A 185 0.39 -4.42 -6.76
N LEU A 186 -0.56 -3.49 -6.71
CA LEU A 186 -1.29 -3.02 -7.91
C LEU A 186 -0.43 -2.12 -8.79
N ASP A 187 0.39 -1.27 -8.18
CA ASP A 187 1.28 -0.34 -8.91
C ASP A 187 2.60 -0.13 -8.15
N PRO A 188 3.61 -0.99 -8.36
CA PRO A 188 4.91 -0.90 -7.67
C PRO A 188 5.77 0.27 -8.13
N GLN A 189 5.36 1.01 -9.18
CA GLN A 189 6.10 2.17 -9.69
C GLN A 189 5.53 3.51 -9.19
N ARG A 190 4.54 3.46 -8.32
CA ARG A 190 3.91 4.65 -7.77
C ARG A 190 4.91 5.50 -6.97
N LYS A 191 4.82 6.82 -7.10
CA LYS A 191 5.76 7.76 -6.44
C LYS A 191 5.49 7.91 -4.95
N SER A 192 4.27 7.69 -4.50
CA SER A 192 3.86 7.81 -3.10
C SER A 192 2.78 6.79 -2.76
N TYR A 193 2.90 6.19 -1.57
CA TYR A 193 1.93 5.28 -0.98
C TYR A 193 1.32 5.86 0.30
N SER A 194 1.43 7.18 0.52
CA SER A 194 0.73 7.85 1.62
C SER A 194 -0.78 7.76 1.45
N LEU A 195 -1.53 7.77 2.54
CA LEU A 195 -2.98 7.55 2.50
C LEU A 195 -3.69 8.59 1.64
N ASP A 196 -3.28 9.86 1.70
CA ASP A 196 -3.80 10.94 0.85
C ASP A 196 -3.58 10.68 -0.64
N ALA A 197 -2.35 10.25 -1.02
CA ALA A 197 -2.03 9.92 -2.40
C ALA A 197 -2.79 8.68 -2.90
N LEU A 198 -3.16 7.76 -2.01
CA LEU A 198 -3.92 6.55 -2.35
C LEU A 198 -5.42 6.82 -2.45
N CYS A 199 -5.96 7.63 -1.55
CA CYS A 199 -7.38 7.99 -1.55
C CYS A 199 -7.76 8.91 -2.71
N GLY A 200 -6.83 9.78 -3.20
CA GLY A 200 -7.13 10.73 -4.26
C GLY A 200 -8.27 11.68 -3.87
N ASP A 201 -9.39 11.60 -4.59
CA ASP A 201 -10.59 12.42 -4.31
C ASP A 201 -11.45 11.88 -3.15
N LEU A 202 -11.13 10.70 -2.59
CA LEU A 202 -11.83 10.17 -1.41
C LEU A 202 -11.33 10.84 -0.13
N PRO A 203 -12.13 10.83 0.95
CA PRO A 203 -11.67 11.26 2.27
C PRO A 203 -10.39 10.53 2.69
N THR A 204 -9.41 11.28 3.20
CA THR A 204 -8.16 10.72 3.75
C THR A 204 -8.38 10.26 5.19
N ASP A 205 -9.29 9.32 5.39
CA ASP A 205 -9.72 8.80 6.68
C ASP A 205 -10.12 7.31 6.57
N ALA A 206 -10.67 6.74 7.64
CA ALA A 206 -11.09 5.34 7.67
C ALA A 206 -12.16 4.98 6.62
N ARG A 207 -13.02 5.94 6.21
CA ARG A 207 -14.07 5.74 5.19
C ARG A 207 -13.46 5.55 3.81
N GLY A 208 -12.56 6.47 3.43
CA GLY A 208 -11.82 6.36 2.18
C GLY A 208 -10.93 5.11 2.16
N MET A 209 -10.29 4.80 3.29
CA MET A 209 -9.46 3.60 3.42
C MET A 209 -10.26 2.30 3.27
N LEU A 210 -11.47 2.20 3.85
CA LEU A 210 -12.33 1.01 3.68
C LEU A 210 -12.84 0.89 2.23
N SER A 211 -13.17 2.01 1.60
CA SER A 211 -13.56 2.04 0.18
C SER A 211 -12.40 1.59 -0.72
N LEU A 212 -11.20 2.09 -0.46
CA LEU A 212 -9.97 1.70 -1.15
C LEU A 212 -9.66 0.20 -0.94
N CYS A 213 -9.81 -0.30 0.29
CA CYS A 213 -9.60 -1.72 0.60
C CYS A 213 -10.50 -2.62 -0.26
N ARG A 214 -11.80 -2.34 -0.35
CA ARG A 214 -12.73 -3.13 -1.18
C ARG A 214 -12.35 -3.09 -2.66
N TRP A 215 -11.98 -1.93 -3.16
CA TRP A 215 -11.51 -1.76 -4.52
C TRP A 215 -10.23 -2.56 -4.79
N GLN A 216 -9.25 -2.48 -3.88
CA GLN A 216 -7.99 -3.23 -3.99
C GLN A 216 -8.22 -4.74 -3.96
N GLN A 217 -9.08 -5.24 -3.05
CA GLN A 217 -9.39 -6.66 -2.95
C GLN A 217 -9.95 -7.21 -4.26
N ALA A 218 -10.91 -6.51 -4.88
CA ALA A 218 -11.49 -6.90 -6.16
C ALA A 218 -10.43 -6.91 -7.30
N ASN A 219 -9.57 -5.90 -7.35
CA ASN A 219 -8.53 -5.82 -8.39
C ASN A 219 -7.42 -6.84 -8.20
N ILE A 220 -6.95 -7.07 -6.97
CA ILE A 220 -5.92 -8.07 -6.63
C ILE A 220 -6.44 -9.48 -6.92
N GLU A 221 -7.72 -9.76 -6.63
CA GLU A 221 -8.37 -11.03 -6.96
C GLU A 221 -8.45 -11.22 -8.49
N ARG A 222 -8.91 -10.21 -9.21
CA ARG A 222 -8.97 -10.22 -10.68
C ARG A 222 -7.60 -10.47 -11.33
N MET A 223 -6.53 -9.94 -10.72
CA MET A 223 -5.14 -10.14 -11.18
C MET A 223 -4.54 -11.48 -10.73
N GLY A 224 -5.25 -12.27 -9.93
CA GLY A 224 -4.78 -13.56 -9.41
C GLY A 224 -3.67 -13.43 -8.36
N MET A 225 -3.56 -12.27 -7.69
CA MET A 225 -2.53 -11.98 -6.70
C MET A 225 -3.00 -12.13 -5.24
N SER A 226 -4.20 -12.67 -5.00
CA SER A 226 -4.76 -12.82 -3.64
C SER A 226 -3.85 -13.65 -2.72
N HIS A 227 -3.25 -14.72 -3.24
CA HIS A 227 -2.28 -15.54 -2.50
C HIS A 227 -1.03 -14.72 -2.13
N LEU A 228 -0.46 -13.97 -3.09
CA LEU A 228 0.71 -13.14 -2.84
C LEU A 228 0.43 -12.13 -1.71
N MET A 229 -0.72 -11.44 -1.76
CA MET A 229 -1.09 -10.47 -0.74
C MET A 229 -1.26 -11.10 0.64
N ARG A 230 -2.07 -12.16 0.74
CA ARG A 230 -2.50 -12.72 2.04
C ARG A 230 -1.48 -13.63 2.69
N ASP A 231 -0.77 -14.43 1.89
CA ASP A 231 0.08 -15.50 2.39
C ASP A 231 1.58 -15.13 2.36
N VAL A 232 1.93 -14.01 1.72
CA VAL A 232 3.31 -13.52 1.63
C VAL A 232 3.43 -12.10 2.19
N GLU A 233 2.86 -11.10 1.53
CA GLU A 233 3.11 -9.69 1.85
C GLU A 233 2.61 -9.30 3.25
N MET A 234 1.38 -9.66 3.60
CA MET A 234 0.84 -9.33 4.91
C MET A 234 1.57 -10.04 6.06
N PRO A 235 1.84 -11.35 6.01
CA PRO A 235 2.65 -12.03 7.04
C PRO A 235 4.10 -11.53 7.10
N LEU A 236 4.71 -11.20 5.96
CA LEU A 236 6.06 -10.64 5.90
C LEU A 236 6.18 -9.33 6.65
N SER A 237 5.15 -8.48 6.61
CA SER A 237 5.12 -7.22 7.36
C SER A 237 5.31 -7.45 8.86
N GLY A 238 4.71 -8.50 9.44
CA GLY A 238 4.92 -8.89 10.83
C GLY A 238 6.34 -9.37 11.14
N VAL A 239 6.99 -10.03 10.18
CA VAL A 239 8.41 -10.42 10.32
C VAL A 239 9.29 -9.17 10.31
N LEU A 240 9.06 -8.26 9.36
CA LEU A 240 9.82 -7.02 9.24
C LEU A 240 9.65 -6.13 10.49
N TYR A 241 8.43 -6.02 11.03
CA TYR A 241 8.19 -5.33 12.30
C TYR A 241 9.06 -5.89 13.43
N ARG A 242 9.10 -7.23 13.61
CA ARG A 242 9.94 -7.86 14.66
C ARG A 242 11.43 -7.61 14.44
N MET A 243 11.89 -7.59 13.18
CA MET A 243 13.29 -7.25 12.86
C MET A 243 13.60 -5.80 13.23
N GLU A 244 12.68 -4.87 12.94
CA GLU A 244 12.83 -3.45 13.29
C GLU A 244 12.80 -3.22 14.81
N ASP A 245 11.96 -3.95 15.54
CA ASP A 245 11.84 -3.85 17.00
C ASP A 245 13.10 -4.38 17.73
N ILE A 246 13.65 -5.51 17.26
CA ILE A 246 14.89 -6.08 17.79
C ILE A 246 16.09 -5.21 17.41
N GLY A 247 16.11 -4.70 16.18
CA GLY A 247 17.23 -3.94 15.64
C GLY A 247 18.49 -4.78 15.43
N PHE A 248 19.61 -4.10 15.19
CA PHE A 248 20.93 -4.71 15.12
C PHE A 248 22.01 -3.74 15.66
N THR A 249 23.11 -4.32 16.13
CA THR A 249 24.23 -3.53 16.68
C THR A 249 24.98 -2.83 15.55
N VAL A 250 25.18 -1.52 15.71
CA VAL A 250 25.96 -0.69 14.79
C VAL A 250 27.26 -0.28 15.44
N ASP A 251 28.39 -0.43 14.74
CA ASP A 251 29.69 0.11 15.17
C ASP A 251 29.72 1.62 14.93
N THR A 252 29.35 2.36 15.95
CA THR A 252 29.28 3.83 15.89
C THR A 252 30.65 4.49 15.78
N ALA A 253 31.73 3.83 16.27
CA ALA A 253 33.11 4.33 16.15
C ALA A 253 33.57 4.27 14.70
N PHE A 254 33.32 3.15 14.03
CA PHE A 254 33.64 2.97 12.62
C PHE A 254 32.83 3.96 11.73
N LEU A 255 31.53 4.15 12.01
CA LEU A 255 30.72 5.12 11.24
C LEU A 255 31.19 6.56 11.40
N ARG A 256 31.66 6.98 12.60
CA ARG A 256 32.23 8.31 12.79
C ARG A 256 33.53 8.49 11.97
N GLN A 257 34.39 7.48 11.97
CA GLN A 257 35.61 7.50 11.19
C GLN A 257 35.38 7.58 9.67
N LEU A 258 34.29 6.97 9.19
CA LEU A 258 33.87 7.05 7.78
C LEU A 258 33.30 8.42 7.40
N GLY A 259 32.79 9.19 8.36
CA GLY A 259 32.19 10.51 8.15
C GLY A 259 33.22 11.68 8.18
N GLU A 260 34.42 11.44 8.66
CA GLU A 260 35.57 12.37 8.66
C GLU A 260 36.36 12.26 7.35
#